data_815b9d2f2a2bdc85bd597f07ad016296
#
_entry.id   815b9d2f2a2bdc85bd597f07ad016296
#
_cell.length_a   1.000
_cell.length_b   1.000
_cell.length_c   1.000
_cell.angle_alpha   90.00
_cell.angle_beta   90.00
_cell.angle_gamma   90.00
#
_symmetry.space_group_name_H-M   'P 1'
#
loop_
_entity.id
_entity.type
_entity.pdbx_description
1 polymer ?
#
loop_
_entity_poly.entity_id
_entity_poly.type
_entity_poly.pdbx_seq_one_letter_code
_entity_poly.pdbx_strand_id
1 'polypeptide(L)'
;MAIEIEHKFLLSNDNWRNYITSSVKYRQGYLSSQATSSIRVRISDNNAWINIKSATIGTYRNEYEYEIPLDDANEIIENLCKKPVINKTRHFVTHGNHTWEIDEFHNENQGLIVAEIELTTLDEEFTKPDWIGNDVTNDLRYYNNNLANNPYLEWTKDISYTQDKIIT
;
A
#
# COMPACT_ATOMS: atom_id res chain seq x y z
N MET A 1 10.22 -12.35 -14.23
CA MET A 1 10.59 -11.11 -13.53
C MET A 1 9.71 -9.99 -14.01
N ALA A 2 9.04 -9.32 -13.11
CA ALA A 2 8.23 -8.17 -13.45
C ALA A 2 8.84 -6.90 -12.86
N ILE A 3 8.68 -5.78 -13.56
CA ILE A 3 9.09 -4.46 -13.09
C ILE A 3 7.83 -3.74 -12.63
N GLU A 4 7.87 -3.16 -11.45
CA GLU A 4 6.80 -2.36 -10.89
C GLU A 4 7.22 -0.89 -10.87
N ILE A 5 6.42 -0.05 -11.51
CA ILE A 5 6.61 1.41 -11.52
C ILE A 5 5.31 2.00 -11.01
N GLU A 6 5.35 2.63 -9.82
CA GLU A 6 4.14 3.19 -9.25
C GLU A 6 4.39 4.54 -8.58
N HIS A 7 3.36 5.35 -8.55
CA HIS A 7 3.31 6.59 -7.78
C HIS A 7 2.24 6.45 -6.70
N LYS A 8 2.50 7.05 -5.54
CA LYS A 8 1.60 7.06 -4.39
C LYS A 8 1.16 8.49 -4.07
N PHE A 9 -0.13 8.63 -3.77
CA PHE A 9 -0.73 9.92 -3.45
C PHE A 9 -1.65 9.81 -2.25
N LEU A 10 -1.76 10.88 -1.49
CA LEU A 10 -2.86 11.04 -0.55
C LEU A 10 -4.11 11.50 -1.30
N LEU A 11 -5.26 11.43 -0.65
CA LEU A 11 -6.54 11.86 -1.21
C LEU A 11 -6.88 13.25 -0.69
N SER A 12 -7.36 14.15 -1.58
CA SER A 12 -7.77 15.49 -1.19
C SER A 12 -9.24 15.56 -0.78
N ASN A 13 -10.06 14.59 -1.18
CA ASN A 13 -11.47 14.48 -0.84
C ASN A 13 -11.97 13.05 -1.11
N ASP A 14 -13.26 12.81 -0.86
CA ASP A 14 -13.86 11.47 -0.98
C ASP A 14 -14.61 11.24 -2.29
N ASN A 15 -14.51 12.13 -3.26
CA ASN A 15 -15.27 12.01 -4.52
C ASN A 15 -14.94 10.73 -5.30
N TRP A 16 -13.74 10.16 -5.12
CA TRP A 16 -13.34 8.90 -5.74
C TRP A 16 -14.30 7.75 -5.41
N ARG A 17 -15.00 7.81 -4.27
CA ARG A 17 -15.93 6.76 -3.85
C ARG A 17 -17.10 6.61 -4.82
N ASN A 18 -17.45 7.68 -5.55
CA ASN A 18 -18.53 7.67 -6.54
C ASN A 18 -18.15 6.90 -7.82
N TYR A 19 -16.86 6.61 -8.01
CA TYR A 19 -16.35 6.02 -9.24
C TYR A 19 -15.72 4.64 -9.03
N ILE A 20 -15.94 4.01 -7.88
CA ILE A 20 -15.43 2.67 -7.60
C ILE A 20 -16.09 1.66 -8.55
N THR A 21 -15.25 0.91 -9.27
CA THR A 21 -15.71 -0.15 -10.18
C THR A 21 -15.70 -1.52 -9.51
N SER A 22 -14.77 -1.75 -8.60
CA SER A 22 -14.66 -2.99 -7.82
C SER A 22 -13.82 -2.77 -6.57
N SER A 23 -13.92 -3.69 -5.62
CA SER A 23 -13.16 -3.64 -4.38
C SER A 23 -12.74 -5.04 -3.96
N VAL A 24 -11.56 -5.14 -3.35
CA VAL A 24 -10.98 -6.39 -2.86
C VAL A 24 -10.44 -6.16 -1.46
N LYS A 25 -10.69 -7.11 -0.55
CA LYS A 25 -10.10 -7.09 0.78
C LYS A 25 -8.80 -7.87 0.78
N TYR A 26 -7.75 -7.25 1.30
CA TYR A 26 -6.44 -7.87 1.46
C TYR A 26 -6.08 -8.00 2.92
N ARG A 27 -5.51 -9.16 3.26
CA ARG A 27 -4.80 -9.40 4.51
C ARG A 27 -3.39 -9.79 4.13
N GLN A 28 -2.41 -9.06 4.63
CA GLN A 28 -1.02 -9.30 4.24
C GLN A 28 -0.06 -9.12 5.40
N GLY A 29 1.00 -9.94 5.40
CA GLY A 29 2.04 -9.90 6.40
C GLY A 29 3.42 -9.94 5.77
N TYR A 30 4.41 -9.45 6.49
CA TYR A 30 5.81 -9.40 6.03
C TYR A 30 6.65 -10.38 6.82
N LEU A 31 7.29 -11.31 6.09
CA LEU A 31 8.30 -12.22 6.65
C LEU A 31 9.62 -11.49 6.85
N SER A 32 9.96 -10.62 5.90
CA SER A 32 11.18 -9.84 5.92
C SER A 32 10.93 -8.48 5.28
N SER A 33 11.55 -7.45 5.85
CA SER A 33 11.48 -6.08 5.35
C SER A 33 12.82 -5.42 5.61
N GLN A 34 13.72 -5.53 4.64
CA GLN A 34 15.08 -5.00 4.69
C GLN A 34 15.29 -3.95 3.61
N ALA A 35 16.40 -3.22 3.70
CA ALA A 35 16.74 -2.19 2.72
C ALA A 35 16.90 -2.74 1.30
N THR A 36 17.31 -4.01 1.17
CA THR A 36 17.55 -4.65 -0.13
C THR A 36 16.36 -5.40 -0.69
N SER A 37 15.45 -5.87 0.17
CA SER A 37 14.31 -6.68 -0.27
C SER A 37 13.23 -6.78 0.79
N SER A 38 12.01 -7.08 0.34
CA SER A 38 10.91 -7.44 1.24
C SER A 38 10.24 -8.71 0.74
N ILE A 39 9.72 -9.52 1.68
CA ILE A 39 8.97 -10.74 1.41
C ILE A 39 7.62 -10.62 2.10
N ARG A 40 6.56 -10.68 1.31
CA ARG A 40 5.18 -10.51 1.75
C ARG A 40 4.34 -11.72 1.38
N VAL A 41 3.43 -12.11 2.27
CA VAL A 41 2.33 -13.03 1.95
C VAL A 41 1.04 -12.23 1.96
N ARG A 42 0.25 -12.37 0.91
CA ARG A 42 -1.04 -11.67 0.74
C ARG A 42 -2.14 -12.68 0.51
N ILE A 43 -3.26 -12.50 1.21
CA ILE A 43 -4.48 -13.26 1.03
C ILE A 43 -5.57 -12.32 0.52
N SER A 44 -6.28 -12.75 -0.53
CA SER A 44 -7.46 -12.09 -1.07
C SER A 44 -8.52 -13.14 -1.34
N ASP A 45 -9.66 -13.03 -0.67
CA ASP A 45 -10.75 -14.02 -0.77
C ASP A 45 -10.23 -15.44 -0.52
N ASN A 46 -10.20 -16.29 -1.57
CA ASN A 46 -9.75 -17.68 -1.47
C ASN A 46 -8.36 -17.92 -2.07
N ASN A 47 -7.67 -16.86 -2.47
CA ASN A 47 -6.37 -16.94 -3.15
C ASN A 47 -5.28 -16.30 -2.29
N ALA A 48 -4.06 -16.80 -2.46
CA ALA A 48 -2.93 -16.28 -1.72
C ALA A 48 -1.67 -16.26 -2.59
N TRP A 49 -0.80 -15.30 -2.31
CA TRP A 49 0.44 -15.10 -3.06
C TRP A 49 1.59 -14.79 -2.11
N ILE A 50 2.80 -15.17 -2.53
CA ILE A 50 4.03 -14.64 -1.97
C ILE A 50 4.60 -13.61 -2.95
N ASN A 51 5.00 -12.45 -2.44
CA ASN A 51 5.61 -11.38 -3.21
C ASN A 51 6.99 -11.09 -2.67
N ILE A 52 7.97 -11.09 -3.56
CA ILE A 52 9.35 -10.72 -3.24
C ILE A 52 9.67 -9.47 -4.05
N LYS A 53 10.01 -8.37 -3.37
CA LYS A 53 10.27 -7.08 -3.99
C LYS A 53 11.66 -6.59 -3.64
N SER A 54 12.37 -6.04 -4.64
CA SER A 54 13.64 -5.38 -4.42
C SER A 54 13.47 -4.04 -3.74
N ALA A 55 14.58 -3.41 -3.33
CA ALA A 55 14.56 -2.02 -2.90
C ALA A 55 14.01 -1.13 -4.01
N THR A 56 13.23 -0.12 -3.63
CA THR A 56 12.69 0.87 -4.56
C THR A 56 13.77 1.89 -4.91
N ILE A 57 13.96 2.16 -6.20
CA ILE A 57 14.81 3.24 -6.71
C ILE A 57 13.89 4.24 -7.38
N GLY A 58 13.59 5.36 -6.68
CA GLY A 58 12.56 6.29 -7.14
C GLY A 58 11.19 5.63 -7.17
N THR A 59 10.63 5.43 -8.37
CA THR A 59 9.33 4.79 -8.57
C THR A 59 9.44 3.33 -9.04
N TYR A 60 10.66 2.81 -9.15
CA TYR A 60 10.97 1.53 -9.80
C TYR A 60 11.44 0.48 -8.79
N ARG A 61 10.95 -0.75 -8.95
CA ARG A 61 11.48 -1.94 -8.27
C ARG A 61 11.14 -3.22 -9.04
N ASN A 62 11.91 -4.28 -8.78
CA ASN A 62 11.59 -5.62 -9.28
C ASN A 62 10.59 -6.29 -8.36
N GLU A 63 9.69 -7.07 -8.94
CA GLU A 63 8.71 -7.86 -8.20
C GLU A 63 8.68 -9.28 -8.74
N TYR A 64 8.61 -10.24 -7.81
CA TYR A 64 8.39 -11.65 -8.10
C TYR A 64 7.14 -12.08 -7.31
N GLU A 65 6.16 -12.64 -8.01
CA GLU A 65 4.90 -13.04 -7.40
C GLU A 65 4.58 -14.48 -7.76
N TYR A 66 4.24 -15.28 -6.75
CA TYR A 66 3.88 -16.68 -6.90
C TYR A 66 2.63 -16.98 -6.08
N GLU A 67 1.67 -17.68 -6.69
CA GLU A 67 0.51 -18.17 -5.97
C GLU A 67 0.91 -19.31 -5.05
N ILE A 68 0.35 -19.32 -3.84
CA ILE A 68 0.60 -20.35 -2.84
C ILE A 68 -0.73 -20.89 -2.29
N PRO A 69 -0.76 -22.10 -1.69
CA PRO A 69 -1.97 -22.60 -1.07
C PRO A 69 -2.48 -21.69 0.04
N LEU A 70 -3.78 -21.49 0.10
CA LEU A 70 -4.41 -20.62 1.10
C LEU A 70 -4.09 -21.06 2.54
N ASP A 71 -4.12 -22.37 2.79
CA ASP A 71 -3.81 -22.90 4.12
C ASP A 71 -2.38 -22.56 4.55
N ASP A 72 -1.42 -22.69 3.63
CA ASP A 72 -0.03 -22.31 3.90
C ASP A 72 0.08 -20.82 4.20
N ALA A 73 -0.61 -19.99 3.42
CA ALA A 73 -0.59 -18.55 3.61
C ALA A 73 -1.13 -18.14 4.99
N ASN A 74 -2.22 -18.76 5.42
CA ASN A 74 -2.79 -18.50 6.74
C ASN A 74 -1.81 -18.86 7.86
N GLU A 75 -1.15 -20.01 7.75
CA GLU A 75 -0.15 -20.45 8.73
C GLU A 75 1.07 -19.52 8.75
N ILE A 76 1.56 -19.13 7.58
CA ILE A 76 2.70 -18.21 7.47
C ILE A 76 2.37 -16.85 8.12
N ILE A 77 1.21 -16.30 7.81
CA ILE A 77 0.82 -14.99 8.37
C ILE A 77 0.69 -15.08 9.89
N GLU A 78 0.05 -16.14 10.39
CA GLU A 78 -0.20 -16.32 11.83
C GLU A 78 1.08 -16.54 12.61
N ASN A 79 1.99 -17.36 12.09
CA ASN A 79 3.12 -17.88 12.87
C ASN A 79 4.46 -17.24 12.53
N LEU A 80 4.65 -16.71 11.33
CA LEU A 80 5.96 -16.28 10.84
C LEU A 80 6.06 -14.79 10.48
N CYS A 81 4.94 -14.14 10.20
CA CYS A 81 4.96 -12.74 9.82
C CYS A 81 5.06 -11.80 11.02
N LYS A 82 5.65 -10.63 10.77
CA LYS A 82 5.70 -9.55 11.76
C LYS A 82 4.29 -9.04 12.06
N LYS A 83 4.06 -8.61 13.29
CA LYS A 83 2.80 -8.00 13.70
C LYS A 83 3.00 -6.49 13.87
N PRO A 84 1.99 -5.66 13.59
CA PRO A 84 0.64 -6.04 13.16
C PRO A 84 0.60 -6.47 11.68
N VAL A 85 -0.37 -7.32 11.36
CA VAL A 85 -0.70 -7.69 9.98
C VAL A 85 -1.45 -6.53 9.33
N ILE A 86 -1.20 -6.29 8.05
CA ILE A 86 -1.88 -5.25 7.29
C ILE A 86 -3.24 -5.77 6.80
N ASN A 87 -4.31 -5.04 7.14
CA ASN A 87 -5.65 -5.28 6.63
C ASN A 87 -6.09 -4.03 5.88
N LYS A 88 -6.52 -4.20 4.63
CA LYS A 88 -6.96 -3.09 3.80
C LYS A 88 -8.00 -3.53 2.80
N THR A 89 -8.81 -2.58 2.33
CA THR A 89 -9.68 -2.74 1.18
C THR A 89 -9.11 -1.93 0.04
N ARG A 90 -8.82 -2.59 -1.06
CA ARG A 90 -8.38 -1.93 -2.30
C ARG A 90 -9.58 -1.66 -3.18
N HIS A 91 -9.80 -0.38 -3.48
CA HIS A 91 -10.85 0.05 -4.40
C HIS A 91 -10.22 0.40 -5.74
N PHE A 92 -10.83 -0.07 -6.82
CA PHE A 92 -10.38 0.24 -8.17
C PHE A 92 -11.26 1.35 -8.75
N VAL A 93 -10.60 2.41 -9.23
CA VAL A 93 -11.26 3.59 -9.78
C VAL A 93 -10.64 3.93 -11.14
N THR A 94 -11.43 3.84 -12.20
CA THR A 94 -10.96 4.17 -13.55
C THR A 94 -11.06 5.68 -13.77
N HIS A 95 -9.99 6.27 -14.28
CA HIS A 95 -9.95 7.67 -14.67
C HIS A 95 -9.09 7.83 -15.92
N GLY A 96 -9.70 8.27 -17.01
CA GLY A 96 -9.01 8.32 -18.31
C GLY A 96 -8.59 6.92 -18.75
N ASN A 97 -7.33 6.75 -19.11
CA ASN A 97 -6.76 5.50 -19.58
C ASN A 97 -6.14 4.65 -18.46
N HIS A 98 -6.26 5.09 -17.21
CA HIS A 98 -5.64 4.44 -16.06
C HIS A 98 -6.67 3.96 -15.05
N THR A 99 -6.30 2.91 -14.32
CA THR A 99 -7.06 2.46 -13.15
C THR A 99 -6.24 2.79 -11.90
N TRP A 100 -6.83 3.59 -11.02
CA TRP A 100 -6.24 3.92 -9.73
C TRP A 100 -6.60 2.82 -8.73
N GLU A 101 -5.64 2.46 -7.91
CA GLU A 101 -5.82 1.54 -6.80
C GLU A 101 -5.81 2.34 -5.51
N ILE A 102 -6.94 2.39 -4.82
CA ILE A 102 -7.09 3.18 -3.60
C ILE A 102 -7.22 2.25 -2.42
N ASP A 103 -6.22 2.26 -1.56
CA ASP A 103 -6.14 1.42 -0.39
C ASP A 103 -6.69 2.16 0.82
N GLU A 104 -7.77 1.64 1.35
CA GLU A 104 -8.37 2.07 2.61
C GLU A 104 -7.94 1.09 3.70
N PHE A 105 -7.12 1.56 4.62
CA PHE A 105 -6.53 0.72 5.66
C PHE A 105 -7.47 0.58 6.86
N HIS A 106 -7.34 -0.55 7.56
CA HIS A 106 -8.14 -0.91 8.72
C HIS A 106 -7.27 -1.18 9.94
N ASN A 107 -7.89 -1.36 11.11
CA ASN A 107 -7.25 -1.71 12.37
C ASN A 107 -6.16 -0.70 12.76
N GLU A 108 -4.92 -1.13 12.91
CA GLU A 108 -3.81 -0.28 13.38
C GLU A 108 -3.45 0.85 12.42
N ASN A 109 -3.91 0.76 11.17
CA ASN A 109 -3.70 1.79 10.15
C ASN A 109 -4.99 2.53 9.77
N GLN A 110 -6.03 2.40 10.58
CA GLN A 110 -7.34 3.01 10.31
C GLN A 110 -7.23 4.52 10.14
N GLY A 111 -7.93 5.04 9.13
CA GLY A 111 -7.92 6.46 8.78
C GLY A 111 -6.94 6.81 7.67
N LEU A 112 -6.01 5.90 7.35
CA LEU A 112 -5.09 6.08 6.23
C LEU A 112 -5.75 5.61 4.94
N ILE A 113 -5.69 6.46 3.91
CA ILE A 113 -6.15 6.13 2.56
C ILE A 113 -5.04 6.59 1.60
N VAL A 114 -4.57 5.68 0.75
CA VAL A 114 -3.48 5.94 -0.20
C VAL A 114 -3.91 5.52 -1.59
N ALA A 115 -3.72 6.39 -2.57
CA ALA A 115 -3.98 6.08 -3.97
C ALA A 115 -2.67 5.73 -4.67
N GLU A 116 -2.70 4.69 -5.47
CA GLU A 116 -1.58 4.24 -6.28
C GLU A 116 -1.97 4.20 -7.75
N ILE A 117 -1.04 4.56 -8.61
CA ILE A 117 -1.14 4.36 -10.04
C ILE A 117 0.10 3.61 -10.52
N GLU A 118 -0.11 2.51 -11.23
CA GLU A 118 0.95 1.72 -11.82
C GLU A 118 1.13 2.08 -13.28
N LEU A 119 2.38 2.32 -13.67
CA LEU A 119 2.75 2.75 -15.02
C LEU A 119 3.58 1.68 -15.70
N THR A 120 3.60 1.69 -17.03
CA THR A 120 4.40 0.74 -17.83
C THR A 120 5.80 1.26 -18.09
N THR A 121 6.00 2.58 -18.09
CA THR A 121 7.31 3.22 -18.27
C THR A 121 7.48 4.36 -17.29
N LEU A 122 8.73 4.76 -17.03
CA LEU A 122 9.06 5.84 -16.09
C LEU A 122 8.52 7.21 -16.53
N ASP A 123 8.38 7.42 -17.82
CA ASP A 123 7.93 8.68 -18.43
C ASP A 123 6.48 8.66 -18.90
N GLU A 124 5.74 7.61 -18.58
CA GLU A 124 4.33 7.53 -18.95
C GLU A 124 3.54 8.66 -18.30
N GLU A 125 2.77 9.38 -19.11
CA GLU A 125 1.93 10.46 -18.64
C GLU A 125 0.59 9.93 -18.12
N PHE A 126 0.07 10.57 -17.08
CA PHE A 126 -1.24 10.26 -16.52
C PHE A 126 -1.94 11.54 -16.05
N THR A 127 -3.26 11.51 -16.06
CA THR A 127 -4.07 12.62 -15.60
C THR A 127 -4.43 12.43 -14.13
N LYS A 128 -4.22 13.48 -13.32
CA LYS A 128 -4.60 13.48 -11.90
C LYS A 128 -6.05 13.92 -11.76
N PRO A 129 -6.95 13.06 -11.23
CA PRO A 129 -8.31 13.48 -10.91
C PRO A 129 -8.36 14.50 -9.77
N ASP A 130 -9.49 15.18 -9.61
CA ASP A 130 -9.70 16.20 -8.59
C ASP A 130 -9.52 15.69 -7.15
N TRP A 131 -9.70 14.40 -6.94
CA TRP A 131 -9.61 13.77 -5.62
C TRP A 131 -8.19 13.36 -5.24
N ILE A 132 -7.20 13.51 -6.13
CA ILE A 132 -5.80 13.23 -5.82
C ILE A 132 -5.19 14.40 -5.04
N GLY A 133 -4.50 14.07 -3.95
CA GLY A 133 -3.79 15.03 -3.10
C GLY A 133 -2.28 15.00 -3.29
N ASN A 134 -1.55 15.13 -2.20
CA ASN A 134 -0.09 15.22 -2.22
C ASN A 134 0.57 13.93 -2.69
N ASP A 135 1.62 14.07 -3.49
CA ASP A 135 2.49 12.96 -3.89
C ASP A 135 3.34 12.52 -2.69
N VAL A 136 3.22 11.28 -2.31
CA VAL A 136 3.98 10.67 -1.20
C VAL A 136 4.84 9.49 -1.69
N THR A 137 5.10 9.43 -2.99
CA THR A 137 5.87 8.34 -3.60
C THR A 137 7.22 8.11 -2.91
N ASN A 138 7.90 9.16 -2.51
CA ASN A 138 9.22 9.09 -1.88
C ASN A 138 9.16 9.11 -0.35
N ASP A 139 7.98 9.12 0.24
CA ASP A 139 7.82 9.04 1.70
C ASP A 139 7.64 7.59 2.11
N LEU A 140 8.70 6.99 2.64
CA LEU A 140 8.73 5.57 2.99
C LEU A 140 7.72 5.17 4.06
N ARG A 141 7.20 6.11 4.84
CA ARG A 141 6.19 5.82 5.87
C ARG A 141 4.92 5.20 5.29
N TYR A 142 4.59 5.54 4.04
CA TYR A 142 3.37 5.08 3.38
C TYR A 142 3.51 3.73 2.68
N TYR A 143 4.69 3.14 2.68
CA TYR A 143 4.88 1.80 2.14
C TYR A 143 4.37 0.74 3.12
N ASN A 144 3.68 -0.28 2.60
CA ASN A 144 3.03 -1.29 3.44
C ASN A 144 4.01 -2.02 4.36
N ASN A 145 5.25 -2.30 3.91
CA ASN A 145 6.26 -2.92 4.74
C ASN A 145 6.65 -2.04 5.95
N ASN A 146 6.63 -0.72 5.78
CA ASN A 146 6.91 0.20 6.88
C ASN A 146 5.69 0.38 7.79
N LEU A 147 4.48 0.32 7.25
CA LEU A 147 3.25 0.33 8.04
C LEU A 147 3.16 -0.86 8.99
N ALA A 148 3.73 -2.00 8.62
CA ALA A 148 3.80 -3.17 9.50
C ALA A 148 4.71 -2.94 10.71
N ASN A 149 5.69 -2.05 10.60
CA ASN A 149 6.62 -1.71 11.69
C ASN A 149 6.24 -0.42 12.43
N ASN A 150 5.59 0.51 11.73
CA ASN A 150 5.21 1.82 12.25
C ASN A 150 3.79 2.17 11.78
N PRO A 151 2.77 1.64 12.47
CA PRO A 151 1.37 1.83 12.06
C PRO A 151 0.93 3.29 12.09
N TYR A 152 0.01 3.62 11.19
CA TYR A 152 -0.50 4.98 11.00
C TYR A 152 -1.06 5.61 12.29
N LEU A 153 -1.76 4.84 13.11
CA LEU A 153 -2.32 5.35 14.37
C LEU A 153 -1.24 5.88 15.32
N GLU A 154 -0.02 5.35 15.24
CA GLU A 154 1.11 5.85 16.03
C GLU A 154 1.62 7.18 15.48
N TRP A 155 1.54 7.41 14.17
CA TRP A 155 1.97 8.69 13.55
C TRP A 155 1.09 9.85 14.00
N THR A 156 -0.23 9.64 14.10
CA THR A 156 -1.15 10.71 14.51
C THR A 156 -0.86 11.21 15.92
N LYS A 157 -0.37 10.36 16.80
CA LYS A 157 0.09 10.75 18.14
C LYS A 157 1.33 11.63 18.04
N ASP A 158 2.31 11.25 17.23
CA ASP A 158 3.55 12.00 17.04
C ASP A 158 3.29 13.36 16.37
N ILE A 159 2.43 13.40 15.35
CA ILE A 159 2.05 14.62 14.67
C ILE A 159 1.34 15.59 15.60
N SER A 160 0.40 15.12 16.42
CA SER A 160 -0.29 15.94 17.41
C SER A 160 0.68 16.56 18.39
N TYR A 161 1.61 15.77 18.89
CA TYR A 161 2.65 16.24 19.81
C TYR A 161 3.55 17.30 19.17
N THR A 162 3.92 17.12 17.92
CA THR A 162 4.75 18.08 17.18
C THR A 162 4.00 19.39 16.94
N GLN A 163 2.71 19.33 16.59
CA GLN A 163 1.87 20.51 16.41
C GLN A 163 1.72 21.31 17.70
N ASP A 164 1.50 20.64 18.82
CA ASP A 164 1.41 21.28 20.12
C ASP A 164 2.71 22.01 20.47
N LYS A 165 3.85 21.44 20.10
CA LYS A 165 5.16 22.09 20.31
C LYS A 165 5.35 23.32 19.42
N ILE A 166 4.81 23.33 18.22
CA ILE A 166 4.94 24.44 17.29
C ILE A 166 4.03 25.61 17.69
N ILE A 167 2.90 25.32 18.31
CA ILE A 167 1.92 26.32 18.76
C ILE A 167 2.35 26.97 20.08
N THR A 168 3.15 26.30 20.86
CA THR A 168 3.66 26.80 22.12
C THR A 168 5.01 27.52 21.97
#